data_01173c6b44d01e268eb6cabf22ab7806
#
_entry.id   01173c6b44d01e268eb6cabf22ab7806
#
_cell.length_a   1.000
_cell.length_b   1.000
_cell.length_c   1.000
_cell.angle_alpha   90.00
_cell.angle_beta   90.00
_cell.angle_gamma   90.00
#
_symmetry.space_group_name_H-M   'P 1'
#
loop_
_entity.id
_entity.type
_entity.pdbx_description
1 polymer ?
#
loop_
_entity_poly.entity_id
_entity_poly.type
_entity_poly.pdbx_seq_one_letter_code
_entity_poly.pdbx_strand_id
1 'polypeptide(L)'
;FNRAYSYLSAAAGAADVADSVASSFVLHDKLTSAARRALSSVKVGDGFSVTKVALRSLGMNGETKLDTFERIAESYTPIVDFYGTAYLFLDELIHEAEKKKLKITVAVDPLDTDKADAVLLDDSGIAFGIGGNGDRKINMRRFADLPSCRLCRNEYRLADAFRKGLTDGAIASLKAAAVYHFTLEKIYGEAMDFAAKEEYTDNFISELLG
;
A
#
# COMPACT_ATOMS: atom_id res chain seq x y z
N PHE A 1 -9.25 -17.45 10.81
CA PHE A 1 -8.53 -16.70 9.77
C PHE A 1 -9.15 -16.88 8.37
N ASN A 2 -9.54 -18.09 7.94
CA ASN A 2 -10.06 -18.35 6.58
C ASN A 2 -11.21 -17.41 6.17
N ARG A 3 -12.15 -17.10 7.09
CA ARG A 3 -13.23 -16.17 6.83
C ARG A 3 -12.72 -14.75 6.53
N ALA A 4 -11.69 -14.29 7.25
CA ALA A 4 -11.08 -12.98 7.00
C ALA A 4 -10.45 -12.94 5.60
N TYR A 5 -9.72 -13.98 5.20
CA TYR A 5 -9.13 -14.07 3.86
C TYR A 5 -10.19 -14.09 2.76
N SER A 6 -11.32 -14.79 2.98
CA SER A 6 -12.45 -14.77 2.03
C SER A 6 -13.01 -13.35 1.86
N TYR A 7 -13.16 -12.60 2.95
CA TYR A 7 -13.59 -11.21 2.89
C TYR A 7 -12.57 -10.31 2.17
N LEU A 8 -11.27 -10.48 2.43
CA LEU A 8 -10.20 -9.70 1.76
C LEU A 8 -10.16 -9.98 0.26
N SER A 9 -10.28 -11.24 -0.14
CA SER A 9 -10.35 -11.63 -1.55
C SER A 9 -11.57 -11.00 -2.25
N ALA A 10 -12.73 -11.02 -1.60
CA ALA A 10 -13.94 -10.39 -2.14
C ALA A 10 -13.81 -8.85 -2.19
N ALA A 11 -13.13 -8.25 -1.19
CA ALA A 11 -12.85 -6.82 -1.18
C ALA A 11 -11.91 -6.41 -2.33
N ALA A 12 -10.90 -7.21 -2.63
CA ALA A 12 -10.03 -7.00 -3.79
C ALA A 12 -10.82 -7.03 -5.10
N GLY A 13 -11.70 -8.03 -5.30
CA GLY A 13 -12.57 -8.06 -6.49
C GLY A 13 -13.51 -6.86 -6.60
N ALA A 14 -14.04 -6.34 -5.49
CA ALA A 14 -14.83 -5.11 -5.49
C ALA A 14 -13.98 -3.87 -5.79
N ALA A 15 -12.72 -3.85 -5.34
CA ALA A 15 -11.76 -2.82 -5.70
C ALA A 15 -11.48 -2.79 -7.20
N ASP A 16 -11.28 -3.97 -7.83
CA ASP A 16 -11.06 -4.07 -9.28
C ASP A 16 -12.22 -3.49 -10.10
N VAL A 17 -13.46 -3.71 -9.65
CA VAL A 17 -14.64 -3.08 -10.29
C VAL A 17 -14.59 -1.55 -10.14
N ALA A 18 -14.31 -1.05 -8.94
CA ALA A 18 -14.20 0.39 -8.69
C ALA A 18 -13.11 1.03 -9.55
N ASP A 19 -11.95 0.37 -9.67
CA ASP A 19 -10.80 0.83 -10.45
C ASP A 19 -11.08 0.81 -11.95
N SER A 20 -11.76 -0.24 -12.44
CA SER A 20 -12.21 -0.32 -13.84
C SER A 20 -13.11 0.86 -14.19
N VAL A 21 -14.07 1.18 -13.32
CA VAL A 21 -14.95 2.34 -13.50
C VAL A 21 -14.15 3.65 -13.44
N ALA A 22 -13.26 3.79 -12.45
CA ALA A 22 -12.50 5.01 -12.24
C ALA A 22 -11.49 5.28 -13.37
N SER A 23 -10.82 4.26 -13.88
CA SER A 23 -9.85 4.39 -14.97
C SER A 23 -10.50 4.87 -16.27
N SER A 24 -11.79 4.58 -16.50
CA SER A 24 -12.52 4.95 -17.71
C SER A 24 -12.63 6.46 -17.94
N PHE A 25 -12.51 7.27 -16.90
CA PHE A 25 -12.55 8.73 -16.99
C PHE A 25 -11.17 9.40 -16.77
N VAL A 26 -10.09 8.63 -16.69
CA VAL A 26 -8.74 9.19 -16.53
C VAL A 26 -8.17 9.61 -17.89
N LEU A 27 -7.61 10.80 -17.93
CA LEU A 27 -6.93 11.38 -19.11
C LEU A 27 -5.46 10.92 -19.10
N HIS A 28 -5.21 9.69 -19.56
CA HIS A 28 -3.91 9.02 -19.51
C HIS A 28 -2.76 9.84 -20.10
N ASP A 29 -2.95 10.50 -21.26
CA ASP A 29 -1.91 11.33 -21.88
C ASP A 29 -1.44 12.47 -20.97
N LYS A 30 -2.37 13.08 -20.21
CA LYS A 30 -2.04 14.13 -19.24
C LYS A 30 -1.32 13.56 -18.05
N LEU A 31 -1.71 12.36 -17.60
CA LEU A 31 -1.12 11.66 -16.49
C LEU A 31 0.35 11.30 -16.80
N THR A 32 0.60 10.61 -17.92
CA THR A 32 1.94 10.25 -18.41
C THR A 32 2.83 11.48 -18.57
N SER A 33 2.29 12.58 -19.16
CA SER A 33 3.02 13.83 -19.29
C SER A 33 3.37 14.46 -17.96
N ALA A 34 2.53 14.30 -16.95
CA ALA A 34 2.78 14.82 -15.60
C ALA A 34 3.82 13.96 -14.86
N ALA A 35 3.77 12.64 -14.95
CA ALA A 35 4.76 11.73 -14.39
C ALA A 35 6.15 12.00 -14.98
N ARG A 36 6.25 12.14 -16.30
CA ARG A 36 7.49 12.52 -16.98
C ARG A 36 8.04 13.87 -16.49
N ARG A 37 7.19 14.87 -16.30
CA ARG A 37 7.63 16.17 -15.74
C ARG A 37 8.08 16.07 -14.30
N ALA A 38 7.44 15.21 -13.50
CA ALA A 38 7.83 15.01 -12.10
C ALA A 38 9.26 14.47 -11.97
N LEU A 39 9.70 13.64 -12.92
CA LEU A 39 11.06 13.10 -12.97
C LEU A 39 12.03 13.89 -13.88
N SER A 40 11.62 15.03 -14.46
CA SER A 40 12.43 15.74 -15.46
C SER A 40 13.79 16.21 -14.94
N SER A 41 13.88 16.59 -13.68
CA SER A 41 15.12 17.03 -13.02
C SER A 41 15.98 15.89 -12.48
N VAL A 42 15.44 14.67 -12.41
CA VAL A 42 16.17 13.49 -11.90
C VAL A 42 17.12 12.99 -12.98
N LYS A 43 18.39 12.80 -12.61
CA LYS A 43 19.42 12.28 -13.52
C LYS A 43 19.13 10.82 -13.86
N VAL A 44 19.61 10.40 -15.03
CA VAL A 44 19.56 8.97 -15.44
C VAL A 44 20.48 8.17 -14.52
N GLY A 45 19.98 7.03 -14.02
CA GLY A 45 20.72 6.11 -13.16
C GLY A 45 21.52 5.06 -13.94
N ASP A 46 22.14 4.15 -13.20
CA ASP A 46 23.01 3.11 -13.76
C ASP A 46 22.26 1.80 -14.07
N GLY A 47 21.09 1.59 -13.46
CA GLY A 47 20.27 0.39 -13.65
C GLY A 47 18.93 0.49 -12.95
N PHE A 48 17.90 -0.11 -13.56
CA PHE A 48 16.56 -0.17 -12.96
C PHE A 48 16.45 -1.32 -11.97
N SER A 49 15.95 -1.05 -10.79
CA SER A 49 15.55 -2.07 -9.82
C SER A 49 14.37 -1.60 -8.99
N VAL A 50 13.53 -2.53 -8.58
CA VAL A 50 12.35 -2.29 -7.74
C VAL A 50 12.45 -3.11 -6.48
N THR A 51 12.43 -2.44 -5.31
CA THR A 51 12.24 -3.08 -4.02
C THR A 51 10.81 -2.86 -3.56
N LYS A 52 10.05 -3.92 -3.29
CA LYS A 52 8.68 -3.81 -2.77
C LYS A 52 8.68 -3.84 -1.23
N VAL A 53 7.94 -2.92 -0.61
CA VAL A 53 7.77 -2.86 0.85
C VAL A 53 6.30 -2.67 1.21
N ALA A 54 5.92 -3.07 2.42
CA ALA A 54 4.57 -2.83 2.95
C ALA A 54 4.63 -1.70 3.98
N LEU A 55 4.06 -0.54 3.65
CA LEU A 55 3.90 0.60 4.58
C LEU A 55 2.45 0.73 5.08
N ARG A 56 1.57 -0.12 4.59
CA ARG A 56 0.16 -0.20 4.99
C ARG A 56 -0.22 -1.64 5.24
N SER A 57 -1.03 -1.89 6.23
CA SER A 57 -1.52 -3.23 6.58
C SER A 57 -2.94 -3.19 7.10
N LEU A 58 -3.65 -4.32 6.97
CA LEU A 58 -4.97 -4.55 7.53
C LEU A 58 -4.85 -5.57 8.66
N GLY A 59 -5.25 -5.20 9.85
CA GLY A 59 -5.20 -6.05 11.03
C GLY A 59 -6.50 -6.01 11.85
N MET A 60 -6.50 -6.67 13.00
CA MET A 60 -7.65 -6.71 13.90
C MET A 60 -8.06 -5.33 14.45
N ASN A 61 -7.16 -4.36 14.45
CA ASN A 61 -7.42 -2.99 14.89
C ASN A 61 -7.75 -2.04 13.73
N GLY A 62 -7.97 -2.58 12.52
CA GLY A 62 -8.21 -1.81 11.32
C GLY A 62 -6.97 -1.64 10.46
N GLU A 63 -6.98 -0.58 9.66
CA GLU A 63 -5.86 -0.22 8.80
C GLU A 63 -4.78 0.53 9.60
N THR A 64 -3.54 0.15 9.40
CA THR A 64 -2.36 0.86 9.91
C THR A 64 -1.53 1.34 8.74
N LYS A 65 -1.13 2.62 8.76
CA LYS A 65 -0.26 3.24 7.76
C LYS A 65 0.98 3.81 8.44
N LEU A 66 2.16 3.53 7.88
CA LEU A 66 3.43 4.09 8.30
C LEU A 66 3.79 5.29 7.39
N ASP A 67 4.29 6.35 7.99
CA ASP A 67 4.74 7.58 7.33
C ASP A 67 6.23 7.52 6.93
N THR A 68 6.78 6.33 6.75
CA THR A 68 8.21 6.10 6.56
C THR A 68 8.78 6.93 5.42
N PHE A 69 8.17 6.90 4.22
CA PHE A 69 8.68 7.66 3.08
C PHE A 69 8.57 9.18 3.28
N GLU A 70 7.55 9.65 4.00
CA GLU A 70 7.42 11.08 4.35
C GLU A 70 8.56 11.54 5.26
N ARG A 71 9.08 10.64 6.11
CA ARG A 71 10.13 10.95 7.11
C ARG A 71 11.54 10.81 6.58
N ILE A 72 11.80 9.83 5.69
CA ILE A 72 13.15 9.54 5.20
C ILE A 72 13.48 10.26 3.89
N ALA A 73 12.48 10.69 3.11
CA ALA A 73 12.70 11.38 1.85
C ALA A 73 13.24 12.81 2.09
N GLU A 74 14.17 13.23 1.27
CA GLU A 74 14.62 14.64 1.21
C GLU A 74 13.51 15.56 0.69
N SER A 75 12.66 15.02 -0.20
CA SER A 75 11.49 15.71 -0.74
C SER A 75 10.33 14.73 -0.93
N TYR A 76 9.21 15.02 -0.28
CA TYR A 76 7.97 14.25 -0.41
C TYR A 76 6.90 15.04 -1.14
N THR A 77 6.30 14.43 -2.16
CA THR A 77 5.19 15.01 -2.92
C THR A 77 3.92 14.17 -2.70
N PRO A 78 2.97 14.66 -1.88
CA PRO A 78 1.70 13.97 -1.67
C PRO A 78 0.82 14.00 -2.91
N ILE A 79 0.17 12.87 -3.17
CA ILE A 79 -0.83 12.72 -4.21
C ILE A 79 -2.21 12.77 -3.55
N VAL A 80 -3.00 13.76 -3.94
CA VAL A 80 -4.40 13.89 -3.51
C VAL A 80 -5.23 13.00 -4.41
N ASP A 81 -5.70 11.90 -3.84
CA ASP A 81 -6.49 10.92 -4.58
C ASP A 81 -7.84 11.47 -5.05
N PHE A 82 -8.31 10.92 -6.15
CA PHE A 82 -9.63 11.19 -6.71
C PHE A 82 -10.21 9.89 -7.28
N TYR A 83 -11.19 9.33 -6.61
CA TYR A 83 -11.83 8.06 -6.98
C TYR A 83 -10.87 6.87 -7.06
N GLY A 84 -9.91 6.77 -6.16
CA GLY A 84 -8.96 5.65 -6.12
C GLY A 84 -7.93 5.63 -7.25
N THR A 85 -7.81 6.70 -8.06
CA THR A 85 -6.95 6.70 -9.27
C THR A 85 -5.50 7.08 -9.04
N ALA A 86 -5.11 7.36 -7.79
CA ALA A 86 -3.76 7.84 -7.48
C ALA A 86 -2.65 6.83 -7.84
N TYR A 87 -2.93 5.53 -7.73
CA TYR A 87 -2.00 4.48 -8.14
C TYR A 87 -1.62 4.57 -9.62
N LEU A 88 -2.53 4.99 -10.51
CA LEU A 88 -2.24 5.16 -11.95
C LEU A 88 -1.13 6.20 -12.19
N PHE A 89 -1.07 7.25 -11.37
CA PHE A 89 0.04 8.19 -11.47
C PHE A 89 1.35 7.58 -10.99
N LEU A 90 1.32 6.77 -9.93
CA LEU A 90 2.50 6.05 -9.43
C LEU A 90 2.98 5.01 -10.42
N ASP A 91 2.08 4.30 -11.12
CA ASP A 91 2.44 3.36 -12.19
C ASP A 91 3.16 4.06 -13.34
N GLU A 92 2.63 5.19 -13.80
CA GLU A 92 3.31 6.00 -14.83
C GLU A 92 4.67 6.53 -14.34
N LEU A 93 4.77 6.86 -13.06
CA LEU A 93 6.03 7.30 -12.46
C LEU A 93 7.06 6.15 -12.43
N ILE A 94 6.63 4.92 -12.10
CA ILE A 94 7.46 3.71 -12.14
C ILE A 94 7.95 3.45 -13.57
N HIS A 95 7.07 3.54 -14.58
CA HIS A 95 7.46 3.40 -15.99
C HIS A 95 8.48 4.46 -16.43
N GLU A 96 8.32 5.71 -16.00
CA GLU A 96 9.29 6.77 -16.32
C GLU A 96 10.62 6.56 -15.55
N ALA A 97 10.58 6.01 -14.33
CA ALA A 97 11.76 5.63 -13.57
C ALA A 97 12.54 4.48 -14.24
N GLU A 98 11.84 3.49 -14.80
CA GLU A 98 12.45 2.42 -15.60
C GLU A 98 13.18 2.97 -16.83
N LYS A 99 12.54 3.85 -17.60
CA LYS A 99 13.18 4.51 -18.77
C LYS A 99 14.44 5.28 -18.38
N LYS A 100 14.46 5.85 -17.17
CA LYS A 100 15.61 6.56 -16.62
C LYS A 100 16.60 5.67 -15.88
N LYS A 101 16.37 4.36 -15.82
CA LYS A 101 17.22 3.37 -15.12
C LYS A 101 17.44 3.73 -13.64
N LEU A 102 16.37 4.11 -12.93
CA LEU A 102 16.44 4.49 -11.53
C LEU A 102 16.20 3.28 -10.62
N LYS A 103 16.84 3.27 -9.48
CA LYS A 103 16.51 2.34 -8.38
C LYS A 103 15.37 2.94 -7.57
N ILE A 104 14.36 2.15 -7.31
CA ILE A 104 13.16 2.61 -6.60
C ILE A 104 12.70 1.63 -5.53
N THR A 105 12.18 2.17 -4.45
CA THR A 105 11.46 1.41 -3.43
C THR A 105 9.97 1.76 -3.52
N VAL A 106 9.13 0.74 -3.73
CA VAL A 106 7.69 0.86 -3.93
C VAL A 106 6.94 0.33 -2.71
N ALA A 107 6.17 1.18 -2.06
CA ALA A 107 5.19 0.74 -1.07
C ALA A 107 3.93 0.25 -1.80
N VAL A 108 3.53 -1.00 -1.51
CA VAL A 108 2.40 -1.64 -2.20
C VAL A 108 1.11 -1.56 -1.39
N ASP A 109 -0.03 -1.61 -2.10
CA ASP A 109 -1.36 -1.71 -1.50
C ASP A 109 -1.53 -3.08 -0.80
N PRO A 110 -2.10 -3.14 0.41
CA PRO A 110 -2.27 -4.41 1.14
C PRO A 110 -3.33 -5.35 0.56
N LEU A 111 -4.24 -4.87 -0.29
CA LEU A 111 -5.24 -5.69 -0.98
C LEU A 111 -4.78 -6.13 -2.36
N ASP A 112 -3.89 -5.34 -2.99
CA ASP A 112 -3.39 -5.60 -4.34
C ASP A 112 -1.92 -5.17 -4.46
N THR A 113 -1.02 -6.13 -4.32
CA THR A 113 0.43 -5.89 -4.33
C THR A 113 0.99 -5.47 -5.69
N ASP A 114 0.17 -5.39 -6.72
CA ASP A 114 0.54 -4.84 -8.02
C ASP A 114 0.27 -3.34 -8.10
N LYS A 115 -0.50 -2.77 -7.16
CA LYS A 115 -0.72 -1.32 -7.03
C LYS A 115 0.26 -0.68 -6.07
N ALA A 116 0.75 0.49 -6.43
CA ALA A 116 1.62 1.29 -5.59
C ALA A 116 0.82 2.29 -4.73
N ASP A 117 1.18 2.39 -3.45
CA ASP A 117 0.74 3.43 -2.51
C ASP A 117 1.72 4.59 -2.44
N ALA A 118 3.01 4.31 -2.65
CA ALA A 118 4.07 5.31 -2.70
C ALA A 118 5.30 4.77 -3.43
N VAL A 119 6.11 5.69 -3.97
CA VAL A 119 7.37 5.40 -4.63
C VAL A 119 8.45 6.32 -4.06
N LEU A 120 9.57 5.73 -3.66
CA LEU A 120 10.81 6.43 -3.28
C LEU A 120 11.85 6.19 -4.36
N LEU A 121 12.49 7.24 -4.84
CA LEU A 121 13.65 7.18 -5.73
C LEU A 121 14.91 7.11 -4.86
N ASP A 122 15.50 5.92 -4.75
CA ASP A 122 16.52 5.61 -3.72
C ASP A 122 17.74 6.54 -3.80
N ASP A 123 18.26 6.80 -5.00
CA ASP A 123 19.49 7.61 -5.18
C ASP A 123 19.25 9.12 -5.04
N SER A 124 18.03 9.60 -5.18
CA SER A 124 17.69 11.03 -5.15
C SER A 124 16.94 11.48 -3.90
N GLY A 125 16.53 10.55 -3.05
CA GLY A 125 15.74 10.85 -1.86
C GLY A 125 14.38 11.50 -2.14
N ILE A 126 13.85 11.41 -3.38
CA ILE A 126 12.57 11.99 -3.76
C ILE A 126 11.48 10.93 -3.62
N ALA A 127 10.40 11.26 -2.93
CA ALA A 127 9.28 10.35 -2.79
C ALA A 127 7.95 10.96 -3.25
N PHE A 128 7.07 10.10 -3.72
CA PHE A 128 5.68 10.38 -4.09
C PHE A 128 4.78 9.38 -3.39
N GLY A 129 3.66 9.81 -2.83
CA GLY A 129 2.77 8.86 -2.17
C GLY A 129 1.34 9.37 -1.99
N ILE A 130 0.42 8.44 -1.81
CA ILE A 130 -1.00 8.73 -1.64
C ILE A 130 -1.23 9.34 -0.26
N GLY A 131 -1.71 10.59 -0.23
CA GLY A 131 -1.89 11.36 1.00
C GLY A 131 -0.60 11.91 1.58
N GLY A 132 -0.61 12.26 2.87
CA GLY A 132 0.52 12.86 3.56
C GLY A 132 0.60 14.38 3.42
N ASN A 133 1.70 14.96 3.89
CA ASN A 133 1.94 16.40 3.92
C ASN A 133 3.12 16.77 3.03
N GLY A 134 3.04 17.92 2.36
CA GLY A 134 4.10 18.47 1.53
C GLY A 134 3.69 19.81 0.94
N ASP A 135 4.69 20.61 0.57
CA ASP A 135 4.48 21.96 0.02
C ASP A 135 3.83 21.96 -1.36
N ARG A 136 4.13 20.94 -2.15
CA ARG A 136 3.55 20.74 -3.49
C ARG A 136 2.72 19.47 -3.46
N LYS A 137 1.54 19.52 -4.11
CA LYS A 137 0.62 18.37 -4.18
C LYS A 137 0.24 18.07 -5.62
N ILE A 138 0.17 16.79 -5.94
CA ILE A 138 -0.40 16.32 -7.20
C ILE A 138 -1.87 15.98 -6.94
N ASN A 139 -2.79 16.69 -7.59
CA ASN A 139 -4.23 16.44 -7.43
C ASN A 139 -4.75 15.66 -8.63
N MET A 140 -5.19 14.43 -8.39
CA MET A 140 -5.67 13.50 -9.42
C MET A 140 -6.90 14.01 -10.18
N ARG A 141 -7.72 14.87 -9.56
CA ARG A 141 -8.87 15.49 -10.23
C ARG A 141 -8.48 16.25 -11.51
N ARG A 142 -7.23 16.72 -11.63
CA ARG A 142 -6.72 17.43 -12.84
C ARG A 142 -6.57 16.52 -14.05
N PHE A 143 -6.50 15.21 -13.81
CA PHE A 143 -6.34 14.17 -14.83
C PHE A 143 -7.65 13.44 -15.13
N ALA A 144 -8.77 13.90 -14.59
CA ALA A 144 -10.07 13.29 -14.82
C ALA A 144 -10.90 14.08 -15.84
N ASP A 145 -11.59 13.36 -16.71
CA ASP A 145 -12.70 13.89 -17.49
C ASP A 145 -13.94 14.01 -16.62
N LEU A 146 -14.21 15.21 -16.14
CA LEU A 146 -15.28 15.46 -15.16
C LEU A 146 -16.70 15.14 -15.67
N PRO A 147 -17.05 15.36 -16.96
CA PRO A 147 -18.33 14.88 -17.52
C PRO A 147 -18.50 13.37 -17.40
N SER A 148 -17.52 12.58 -17.86
CA SER A 148 -17.54 11.11 -17.77
C SER A 148 -17.56 10.62 -16.32
N CYS A 149 -16.80 11.26 -15.43
CA CYS A 149 -16.79 10.97 -14.00
C CYS A 149 -18.18 11.13 -13.36
N ARG A 150 -18.98 12.14 -13.79
CA ARG A 150 -20.36 12.33 -13.29
C ARG A 150 -21.29 11.20 -13.70
N LEU A 151 -21.12 10.67 -14.91
CA LEU A 151 -21.93 9.55 -15.42
C LEU A 151 -21.65 8.26 -14.65
N CYS A 152 -20.39 7.96 -14.36
CA CYS A 152 -19.97 6.74 -13.66
C CYS A 152 -20.00 6.83 -12.13
N ARG A 153 -20.36 7.98 -11.56
CA ARG A 153 -20.26 8.24 -10.12
C ARG A 153 -21.00 7.24 -9.26
N ASN A 154 -22.22 6.87 -9.65
CA ASN A 154 -23.04 5.97 -8.84
C ASN A 154 -22.51 4.54 -8.86
N GLU A 155 -22.02 4.10 -10.02
CA GLU A 155 -21.41 2.80 -10.20
C GLU A 155 -20.13 2.67 -9.35
N TYR A 156 -19.24 3.66 -9.45
CA TYR A 156 -18.06 3.72 -8.58
C TYR A 156 -18.42 3.67 -7.09
N ARG A 157 -19.36 4.51 -6.66
CA ARG A 157 -19.76 4.57 -5.23
C ARG A 157 -20.31 3.26 -4.73
N LEU A 158 -21.04 2.52 -5.57
CA LEU A 158 -21.56 1.21 -5.23
C LEU A 158 -20.40 0.21 -5.03
N ALA A 159 -19.48 0.13 -5.98
CA ALA A 159 -18.31 -0.77 -5.89
C ALA A 159 -17.43 -0.44 -4.68
N ASP A 160 -17.14 0.85 -4.43
CA ASP A 160 -16.35 1.29 -3.27
C ASP A 160 -17.07 1.01 -1.93
N ALA A 161 -18.39 1.11 -1.89
CA ALA A 161 -19.16 0.74 -0.69
C ALA A 161 -19.08 -0.76 -0.40
N PHE A 162 -19.16 -1.61 -1.43
CA PHE A 162 -18.93 -3.06 -1.28
C PHE A 162 -17.52 -3.36 -0.80
N ARG A 163 -16.50 -2.77 -1.42
CA ARG A 163 -15.11 -2.92 -0.99
C ARG A 163 -14.94 -2.59 0.48
N LYS A 164 -15.44 -1.44 0.93
CA LYS A 164 -15.39 -1.02 2.33
C LYS A 164 -16.09 -1.98 3.27
N GLY A 165 -17.33 -2.37 2.97
CA GLY A 165 -18.08 -3.30 3.79
C GLY A 165 -17.42 -4.67 3.92
N LEU A 166 -16.81 -5.18 2.85
CA LEU A 166 -16.06 -6.43 2.86
C LEU A 166 -14.77 -6.29 3.67
N THR A 167 -14.06 -5.17 3.57
CA THR A 167 -12.87 -4.88 4.39
C THR A 167 -13.23 -4.83 5.88
N ASP A 168 -14.34 -4.18 6.24
CA ASP A 168 -14.83 -4.14 7.62
C ASP A 168 -15.19 -5.54 8.14
N GLY A 169 -15.79 -6.38 7.29
CA GLY A 169 -16.06 -7.78 7.58
C GLY A 169 -14.80 -8.61 7.84
N ALA A 170 -13.74 -8.34 7.07
CA ALA A 170 -12.42 -8.96 7.28
C ALA A 170 -11.82 -8.55 8.64
N ILE A 171 -11.81 -7.26 8.96
CA ILE A 171 -11.32 -6.72 10.23
C ILE A 171 -12.08 -7.32 11.41
N ALA A 172 -13.40 -7.37 11.33
CA ALA A 172 -14.24 -7.99 12.36
C ALA A 172 -13.90 -9.49 12.55
N SER A 173 -13.65 -10.20 11.45
CA SER A 173 -13.27 -11.62 11.49
C SER A 173 -11.89 -11.84 12.09
N LEU A 174 -10.92 -10.93 11.79
CA LEU A 174 -9.58 -10.95 12.41
C LEU A 174 -9.67 -10.68 13.90
N LYS A 175 -10.46 -9.70 14.31
CA LYS A 175 -10.69 -9.36 15.72
C LYS A 175 -11.29 -10.53 16.49
N ALA A 176 -12.29 -11.22 15.92
CA ALA A 176 -12.87 -12.41 16.52
C ALA A 176 -11.84 -13.55 16.64
N ALA A 177 -11.02 -13.77 15.61
CA ALA A 177 -9.95 -14.78 15.65
C ALA A 177 -8.90 -14.48 16.71
N ALA A 178 -8.54 -13.19 16.91
CA ALA A 178 -7.58 -12.76 17.94
C ALA A 178 -8.05 -13.12 19.36
N VAL A 179 -9.36 -13.01 19.66
CA VAL A 179 -9.91 -13.40 20.97
C VAL A 179 -9.63 -14.86 21.29
N TYR A 180 -9.86 -15.75 20.31
CA TYR A 180 -9.56 -17.18 20.47
C TYR A 180 -8.07 -17.45 20.58
N HIS A 181 -7.26 -16.74 19.80
CA HIS A 181 -5.80 -16.88 19.82
C HIS A 181 -5.22 -16.51 21.19
N PHE A 182 -5.60 -15.36 21.74
CA PHE A 182 -5.16 -14.94 23.08
C PHE A 182 -5.63 -15.86 24.20
N THR A 183 -6.82 -16.47 24.06
CA THR A 183 -7.30 -17.49 25.01
C THR A 183 -6.40 -18.73 24.95
N LEU A 184 -6.03 -19.19 23.77
CA LEU A 184 -5.12 -20.32 23.59
C LEU A 184 -3.73 -20.00 24.10
N GLU A 185 -3.18 -18.82 23.82
CA GLU A 185 -1.87 -18.37 24.34
C GLU A 185 -1.82 -18.38 25.86
N LYS A 186 -2.91 -17.97 26.53
CA LYS A 186 -3.00 -18.04 27.99
C LYS A 186 -2.92 -19.48 28.50
N ILE A 187 -3.67 -20.41 27.86
CA ILE A 187 -3.66 -21.83 28.26
C ILE A 187 -2.27 -22.43 28.03
N TYR A 188 -1.64 -22.16 26.89
CA TYR A 188 -0.27 -22.63 26.61
C TYR A 188 0.76 -22.02 27.53
N GLY A 189 0.63 -20.70 27.83
CA GLY A 189 1.52 -20.00 28.75
C GLY A 189 1.48 -20.56 30.17
N GLU A 190 0.29 -20.94 30.65
CA GLU A 190 0.13 -21.57 31.96
C GLU A 190 0.70 -23.01 31.99
N ALA A 191 0.74 -23.70 30.87
CA ALA A 191 1.26 -25.07 30.74
C ALA A 191 2.76 -25.12 30.38
N MET A 192 3.39 -24.00 30.00
CA MET A 192 4.77 -23.96 29.55
C MET A 192 5.72 -23.79 30.72
N ASP A 193 6.72 -24.66 30.80
CA ASP A 193 7.87 -24.50 31.74
C ASP A 193 8.88 -23.52 31.12
N PHE A 194 8.73 -22.25 31.49
CA PHE A 194 9.62 -21.17 30.99
C PHE A 194 11.06 -21.31 31.53
N ALA A 195 11.25 -21.88 32.74
CA ALA A 195 12.58 -22.07 33.30
C ALA A 195 13.36 -23.12 32.49
N ALA A 196 12.74 -24.26 32.16
CA ALA A 196 13.34 -25.28 31.34
C ALA A 196 13.63 -24.77 29.92
N LYS A 197 12.75 -23.89 29.37
CA LYS A 197 12.98 -23.25 28.06
C LYS A 197 14.19 -22.31 28.08
N GLU A 198 14.34 -21.48 29.10
CA GLU A 198 15.49 -20.58 29.26
C GLU A 198 16.79 -21.37 29.37
N GLU A 199 16.83 -22.39 30.23
CA GLU A 199 17.97 -23.29 30.38
C GLU A 199 18.38 -23.96 29.08
N TYR A 200 17.40 -24.47 28.32
CA TYR A 200 17.65 -25.05 26.99
C TYR A 200 18.22 -24.02 26.00
N THR A 201 17.69 -22.81 26.02
CA THR A 201 18.13 -21.73 25.13
C THR A 201 19.55 -21.31 25.42
N ASP A 202 19.89 -21.15 26.71
CA ASP A 202 21.23 -20.77 27.15
C ASP A 202 22.26 -21.84 26.81
N ASN A 203 21.93 -23.12 26.99
CA ASN A 203 22.77 -24.23 26.63
C ASN A 203 23.00 -24.27 25.12
N PHE A 204 21.94 -24.08 24.30
CA PHE A 204 22.03 -24.05 22.83
C PHE A 204 22.90 -22.88 22.33
N ILE A 205 22.74 -21.68 22.93
CA ILE A 205 23.57 -20.52 22.58
C ILE A 205 25.04 -20.77 22.97
N SER A 206 25.27 -21.38 24.12
CA SER A 206 26.63 -21.71 24.58
C SER A 206 27.32 -22.72 23.68
N GLU A 207 26.59 -23.72 23.16
CA GLU A 207 27.12 -24.68 22.16
C GLU A 207 27.42 -24.04 20.82
N LEU A 208 26.66 -23.00 20.40
CA LEU A 208 26.87 -22.30 19.14
C LEU A 208 28.03 -21.31 19.17
N LEU A 209 28.30 -20.72 20.31
CA LEU A 209 29.30 -19.67 20.49
C LEU A 209 30.64 -20.18 21.08
N GLY A 210 30.67 -21.42 21.59
CA GLY A 210 31.86 -22.07 22.15
C GLY A 210 32.68 -22.72 21.07
#